data_19f16db6871dfbe9ce86a5296034377f
#
_entry.id   19f16db6871dfbe9ce86a5296034377f
#
_cell.length_a   1.000
_cell.length_b   1.000
_cell.length_c   1.000
_cell.angle_alpha   90.00
_cell.angle_beta   90.00
_cell.angle_gamma   90.00
#
_symmetry.space_group_name_H-M   'P 1'
#
loop_
_entity.id
_entity.type
_entity.pdbx_description
1 polymer ?
#
loop_
_entity_poly.entity_id
_entity_poly.type
_entity_poly.pdbx_seq_one_letter_code
_entity_poly.pdbx_strand_id
1 'polypeptide(L)'
;MIQRFPGLTPTRSRAVVHDDLVLTVAVAPDPVTPSMYEQSAKALARIDESLALCGSDKSKILSAIVYISDMKRKGEMNRAWDEWVDKSNPPMRACLGVELEPPHIVEIVVTAAK
;
A
#
# COMPACT_ATOMS: atom_id res chain seq x y z
N MET A 1 -0.45 -7.19 -22.89
CA MET A 1 0.70 -7.89 -22.27
C MET A 1 0.72 -7.63 -20.78
N ILE A 2 1.07 -8.64 -20.00
CA ILE A 2 1.18 -8.48 -18.55
C ILE A 2 2.65 -8.30 -18.20
N GLN A 3 2.96 -7.26 -17.45
CA GLN A 3 4.31 -6.99 -16.94
C GLN A 3 4.32 -7.24 -15.44
N ARG A 4 5.30 -8.00 -14.96
CA ARG A 4 5.43 -8.33 -13.55
C ARG A 4 6.77 -7.83 -13.00
N PHE A 5 6.71 -7.17 -11.84
CA PHE A 5 7.91 -6.69 -11.14
C PHE A 5 8.21 -7.64 -9.99
N PRO A 6 9.47 -8.09 -9.86
CA PRO A 6 9.80 -9.10 -8.85
C PRO A 6 9.52 -8.66 -7.42
N GLY A 7 8.97 -9.59 -6.64
CA GLY A 7 8.82 -9.43 -5.20
C GLY A 7 10.03 -9.95 -4.45
N LEU A 8 9.87 -10.13 -3.13
CA LEU A 8 10.93 -10.65 -2.26
C LEU A 8 11.19 -12.13 -2.48
N THR A 9 10.23 -12.86 -3.02
CA THR A 9 10.35 -14.29 -3.30
C THR A 9 9.89 -14.57 -4.73
N PRO A 10 10.32 -15.70 -5.32
CA PRO A 10 9.91 -16.03 -6.68
C PRO A 10 8.44 -16.43 -6.84
N THR A 11 7.70 -16.53 -5.73
CA THR A 11 6.29 -16.93 -5.76
C THR A 11 5.29 -15.77 -5.79
N ARG A 12 5.78 -14.53 -5.76
CA ARG A 12 4.94 -13.32 -5.73
C ARG A 12 5.60 -12.18 -6.48
N SER A 13 4.77 -11.35 -7.12
CA SER A 13 5.22 -10.10 -7.73
C SER A 13 5.03 -8.95 -6.75
N ARG A 14 5.90 -7.96 -6.80
CA ARG A 14 5.76 -6.70 -6.09
C ARG A 14 4.63 -5.86 -6.68
N ALA A 15 4.54 -5.84 -8.00
CA ALA A 15 3.52 -5.12 -8.74
C ALA A 15 3.27 -5.83 -10.07
N VAL A 16 2.06 -5.64 -10.59
CA VAL A 16 1.65 -6.20 -11.89
C VAL A 16 1.00 -5.09 -12.69
N VAL A 17 1.40 -4.97 -13.96
CA VAL A 17 0.80 -4.02 -14.91
C VAL A 17 0.10 -4.81 -16.00
N HIS A 18 -1.14 -4.47 -16.27
CA HIS A 18 -1.90 -4.99 -17.39
C HIS A 18 -2.64 -3.83 -18.03
N ASP A 19 -2.31 -3.54 -19.30
CA ASP A 19 -2.81 -2.38 -20.03
C ASP A 19 -2.57 -1.10 -19.20
N ASP A 20 -3.63 -0.37 -18.87
CA ASP A 20 -3.54 0.88 -18.11
C ASP A 20 -3.73 0.68 -16.60
N LEU A 21 -3.73 -0.57 -16.11
CA LEU A 21 -3.91 -0.86 -14.69
C LEU A 21 -2.61 -1.31 -14.03
N VAL A 22 -2.40 -0.80 -12.83
CA VAL A 22 -1.29 -1.16 -11.95
C VAL A 22 -1.87 -1.71 -10.66
N LEU A 23 -1.42 -2.91 -10.27
CA LEU A 23 -1.81 -3.55 -9.01
C LEU A 23 -0.56 -3.75 -8.18
N THR A 24 -0.60 -3.33 -6.92
CA THR A 24 0.54 -3.48 -6.03
C THR A 24 0.09 -3.66 -4.58
N VAL A 25 0.97 -4.20 -3.76
CA VAL A 25 0.75 -4.44 -2.34
C VAL A 25 2.01 -4.07 -1.59
N ALA A 26 1.86 -3.54 -0.38
CA ALA A 26 3.02 -3.20 0.44
C ALA A 26 2.75 -3.40 1.92
N VAL A 27 3.81 -3.81 2.62
CA VAL A 27 3.97 -3.72 4.06
C VAL A 27 5.18 -2.85 4.33
N ALA A 28 5.34 -2.41 5.58
CA ALA A 28 6.53 -1.65 5.95
C ALA A 28 7.79 -2.50 5.73
N PRO A 29 8.80 -1.98 5.00
CA PRO A 29 10.06 -2.70 4.87
C PRO A 29 10.86 -2.68 6.17
N ASP A 30 11.81 -3.62 6.30
CA ASP A 30 12.70 -3.67 7.45
C ASP A 30 13.54 -2.39 7.57
N PRO A 31 13.87 -1.94 8.79
CA PRO A 31 13.46 -2.49 10.08
C PRO A 31 12.00 -2.16 10.41
N VAL A 32 11.28 -3.11 10.99
CA VAL A 32 9.87 -2.95 11.33
C VAL A 32 9.74 -2.60 12.81
N THR A 33 9.07 -1.48 13.11
CA THR A 33 8.78 -1.05 14.48
C THR A 33 7.31 -1.36 14.82
N PRO A 34 6.95 -1.43 16.11
CA PRO A 34 5.56 -1.71 16.49
C PRO A 34 4.61 -0.50 16.34
N SER A 35 5.08 0.62 15.82
CA SER A 35 4.28 1.82 15.64
C SER A 35 3.33 1.67 14.45
N MET A 36 2.03 1.80 14.66
CA MET A 36 1.05 1.78 13.58
C MET A 36 1.27 2.95 12.61
N TYR A 37 1.56 4.14 13.16
CA TYR A 37 1.84 5.31 12.32
C TYR A 37 3.06 5.09 11.43
N GLU A 38 4.19 4.64 12.02
CA GLU A 38 5.41 4.41 11.25
C GLU A 38 5.26 3.31 10.22
N GLN A 39 4.64 2.19 10.58
CA GLN A 39 4.42 1.12 9.62
C GLN A 39 3.53 1.59 8.47
N SER A 40 2.47 2.34 8.77
CA SER A 40 1.59 2.88 7.74
C SER A 40 2.33 3.84 6.82
N ALA A 41 3.11 4.77 7.38
CA ALA A 41 3.89 5.74 6.59
C ALA A 41 4.90 5.02 5.68
N LYS A 42 5.59 4.00 6.19
CA LYS A 42 6.58 3.25 5.42
C LYS A 42 5.93 2.38 4.34
N ALA A 43 4.78 1.77 4.63
CA ALA A 43 4.04 1.01 3.63
C ALA A 43 3.56 1.92 2.49
N LEU A 44 3.07 3.11 2.83
CA LEU A 44 2.63 4.09 1.83
C LEU A 44 3.81 4.61 0.98
N ALA A 45 4.97 4.83 1.59
CA ALA A 45 6.18 5.19 0.84
C ALA A 45 6.58 4.06 -0.12
N ARG A 46 6.42 2.81 0.29
CA ARG A 46 6.68 1.66 -0.58
C ARG A 46 5.69 1.60 -1.75
N ILE A 47 4.43 1.96 -1.52
CA ILE A 47 3.44 2.09 -2.60
C ILE A 47 3.89 3.15 -3.61
N ASP A 48 4.36 4.32 -3.14
CA ASP A 48 4.90 5.36 -4.03
C ASP A 48 6.01 4.81 -4.93
N GLU A 49 6.96 4.08 -4.34
CA GLU A 49 8.07 3.49 -5.10
C GLU A 49 7.58 2.49 -6.14
N SER A 50 6.64 1.62 -5.77
CA SER A 50 6.10 0.62 -6.69
C SER A 50 5.32 1.25 -7.83
N LEU A 51 4.52 2.27 -7.55
CA LEU A 51 3.80 3.00 -8.58
C LEU A 51 4.75 3.68 -9.55
N ALA A 52 5.83 4.29 -9.04
CA ALA A 52 6.85 4.94 -9.89
C ALA A 52 7.52 3.93 -10.82
N LEU A 53 7.86 2.74 -10.33
CA LEU A 53 8.40 1.67 -11.17
C LEU A 53 7.47 1.31 -12.33
N CYS A 54 6.17 1.41 -12.10
CA CYS A 54 5.15 1.04 -13.08
C CYS A 54 4.71 2.20 -13.97
N GLY A 55 5.33 3.38 -13.83
CA GLY A 55 4.97 4.56 -14.63
C GLY A 55 3.69 5.24 -14.15
N SER A 56 3.35 5.10 -12.88
CA SER A 56 2.19 5.73 -12.26
C SER A 56 2.60 6.56 -11.05
N ASP A 57 1.64 7.12 -10.34
CA ASP A 57 1.86 7.86 -9.11
C ASP A 57 0.57 7.87 -8.26
N LYS A 58 0.65 8.42 -7.05
CA LYS A 58 -0.49 8.38 -6.12
C LYS A 58 -1.70 9.20 -6.56
N SER A 59 -1.52 10.15 -7.48
CA SER A 59 -2.67 10.90 -8.02
C SER A 59 -3.57 10.03 -8.90
N LYS A 60 -3.09 8.87 -9.29
CA LYS A 60 -3.78 7.94 -10.20
C LYS A 60 -4.31 6.70 -9.50
N ILE A 61 -4.26 6.64 -8.19
CA ILE A 61 -4.82 5.51 -7.44
C ILE A 61 -6.33 5.53 -7.55
N LEU A 62 -6.90 4.41 -7.95
CA LEU A 62 -8.35 4.23 -8.08
C LEU A 62 -8.96 3.71 -6.79
N SER A 63 -8.32 2.72 -6.19
CA SER A 63 -8.78 2.13 -4.95
C SER A 63 -7.62 1.64 -4.09
N ALA A 64 -7.84 1.67 -2.78
CA ALA A 64 -6.92 1.13 -1.80
C ALA A 64 -7.71 0.34 -0.75
N ILE A 65 -7.14 -0.79 -0.33
CA ILE A 65 -7.65 -1.53 0.81
C ILE A 65 -6.53 -1.54 1.85
N VAL A 66 -6.84 -1.02 3.03
CA VAL A 66 -5.91 -0.98 4.15
C VAL A 66 -6.34 -2.03 5.17
N TYR A 67 -5.51 -3.06 5.33
CA TYR A 67 -5.71 -4.10 6.34
C TYR A 67 -4.90 -3.76 7.57
N ILE A 68 -5.55 -3.76 8.74
CA ILE A 68 -4.85 -3.52 10.01
C ILE A 68 -5.21 -4.62 11.02
N SER A 69 -4.26 -4.96 11.88
CA SER A 69 -4.44 -6.03 12.86
C SER A 69 -5.12 -5.55 14.15
N ASP A 70 -5.21 -4.24 14.37
CA ASP A 70 -5.81 -3.65 15.57
C ASP A 70 -6.61 -2.40 15.22
N MET A 71 -7.93 -2.55 15.16
CA MET A 71 -8.83 -1.43 14.83
C MET A 71 -8.81 -0.30 15.85
N LYS A 72 -8.38 -0.57 17.08
CA LYS A 72 -8.22 0.47 18.12
C LYS A 72 -7.16 1.49 17.73
N ARG A 73 -6.25 1.12 16.83
CA ARG A 73 -5.14 1.96 16.37
C ARG A 73 -5.38 2.57 15.00
N LYS A 74 -6.60 2.46 14.48
CA LYS A 74 -6.95 3.00 13.16
C LYS A 74 -6.66 4.49 13.04
N GLY A 75 -6.82 5.27 14.12
CA GLY A 75 -6.53 6.69 14.11
C GLY A 75 -5.07 7.01 13.76
N GLU A 76 -4.13 6.18 14.18
CA GLU A 76 -2.70 6.35 13.83
C GLU A 76 -2.47 6.06 12.35
N MET A 77 -3.11 5.03 11.81
CA MET A 77 -3.06 4.73 10.39
C MET A 77 -3.70 5.85 9.57
N ASN A 78 -4.86 6.35 10.01
CA ASN A 78 -5.54 7.46 9.33
C ASN A 78 -4.67 8.71 9.29
N ARG A 79 -3.91 9.01 10.35
CA ARG A 79 -3.00 10.15 10.36
C ARG A 79 -1.95 10.03 9.26
N ALA A 80 -1.32 8.86 9.14
CA ALA A 80 -0.34 8.62 8.08
C ALA A 80 -0.98 8.72 6.69
N TRP A 81 -2.17 8.15 6.52
CA TRP A 81 -2.92 8.22 5.27
C TRP A 81 -3.25 9.67 4.90
N ASP A 82 -3.77 10.45 5.83
CA ASP A 82 -4.19 11.83 5.59
C ASP A 82 -3.02 12.74 5.23
N GLU A 83 -1.83 12.47 5.78
CA GLU A 83 -0.61 13.20 5.45
C GLU A 83 -0.06 12.80 4.06
N TRP A 84 -0.37 11.61 3.59
CA TRP A 84 0.20 11.07 2.37
C TRP A 84 -0.70 11.21 1.15
N VAL A 85 -2.01 11.03 1.30
CA VAL A 85 -2.94 10.94 0.18
C VAL A 85 -2.97 12.24 -0.64
N ASP A 86 -3.14 12.09 -1.97
CA ASP A 86 -3.38 13.25 -2.83
C ASP A 86 -4.83 13.71 -2.64
N LYS A 87 -5.00 14.80 -1.92
CA LYS A 87 -6.33 15.32 -1.56
C LYS A 87 -7.09 15.91 -2.73
N SER A 88 -6.40 16.21 -3.84
CA SER A 88 -7.04 16.66 -5.07
C SER A 88 -7.58 15.49 -5.89
N ASN A 89 -7.06 14.27 -5.66
CA ASN A 89 -7.44 13.07 -6.38
C ASN A 89 -7.56 11.90 -5.41
N PRO A 90 -8.49 11.96 -4.44
CA PRO A 90 -8.58 10.91 -3.43
C PRO A 90 -9.12 9.62 -4.01
N PRO A 91 -8.49 8.48 -3.69
CA PRO A 91 -8.99 7.19 -4.13
C PRO A 91 -10.17 6.72 -3.29
N MET A 92 -10.90 5.74 -3.80
CA MET A 92 -11.78 4.94 -2.98
C MET A 92 -10.93 4.15 -1.98
N ARG A 93 -11.33 4.09 -0.70
CA ARG A 93 -10.58 3.35 0.33
C ARG A 93 -11.49 2.54 1.24
N ALA A 94 -11.11 1.30 1.52
CA ALA A 94 -11.68 0.51 2.60
C ALA A 94 -10.59 0.23 3.64
N CYS A 95 -10.97 0.16 4.91
CA CYS A 95 -10.07 -0.26 5.99
C CYS A 95 -10.72 -1.42 6.73
N LEU A 96 -9.99 -2.54 6.82
CA LEU A 96 -10.49 -3.80 7.38
C LEU A 96 -9.58 -4.29 8.50
N GLY A 97 -10.21 -4.76 9.58
CA GLY A 97 -9.50 -5.41 10.67
C GLY A 97 -9.35 -6.90 10.37
N VAL A 98 -8.14 -7.40 10.36
CA VAL A 98 -7.82 -8.80 10.04
C VAL A 98 -6.60 -9.24 10.84
N GLU A 99 -6.38 -10.55 10.93
CA GLU A 99 -5.10 -11.04 11.39
C GLU A 99 -4.05 -10.84 10.32
N LEU A 100 -2.89 -10.34 10.72
CA LEU A 100 -1.73 -10.20 9.86
C LEU A 100 -0.56 -10.94 10.48
N GLU A 101 0.40 -11.31 9.64
CA GLU A 101 1.60 -12.01 10.11
C GLU A 101 2.55 -11.06 10.84
N PRO A 102 2.81 -11.27 12.15
CA PRO A 102 3.75 -10.41 12.86
C PRO A 102 5.14 -10.42 12.20
N PRO A 103 5.90 -9.34 12.25
CA PRO A 103 5.66 -8.11 13.02
C PRO A 103 4.78 -7.07 12.32
N HIS A 104 4.23 -7.37 11.16
CA HIS A 104 3.44 -6.41 10.40
C HIS A 104 2.04 -6.27 11.01
N ILE A 105 1.60 -5.01 11.17
CA ILE A 105 0.29 -4.65 11.70
C ILE A 105 -0.55 -3.85 10.70
N VAL A 106 0.01 -3.56 9.52
CA VAL A 106 -0.70 -2.93 8.41
C VAL A 106 -0.19 -3.49 7.09
N GLU A 107 -1.13 -3.70 6.16
CA GLU A 107 -0.83 -4.11 4.78
C GLU A 107 -1.78 -3.37 3.86
N ILE A 108 -1.26 -2.84 2.75
CA ILE A 108 -2.03 -1.98 1.85
C ILE A 108 -2.01 -2.56 0.44
N VAL A 109 -3.18 -2.73 -0.15
CA VAL A 109 -3.37 -3.20 -1.52
C VAL A 109 -3.95 -2.06 -2.35
N VAL A 110 -3.34 -1.79 -3.50
CA VAL A 110 -3.68 -0.62 -4.32
C VAL A 110 -3.90 -1.04 -5.77
N THR A 111 -4.94 -0.47 -6.37
CA THR A 111 -5.16 -0.49 -7.82
C THR A 111 -5.10 0.94 -8.32
N ALA A 112 -4.28 1.18 -9.33
CA ALA A 112 -4.06 2.51 -9.90
C ALA A 112 -4.18 2.47 -11.43
N ALA A 113 -4.42 3.64 -12.01
CA ALA A 113 -4.25 3.82 -13.45
C ALA A 113 -2.77 4.09 -13.74
N LYS A 114 -2.36 3.75 -14.91
CA LYS A 114 -0.99 4.02 -15.36
C LYS A 114 -0.83 5.46 -15.86
#